data_522a92d6d411b4d75b482d078d2a43c7
#
_entry.id   522a92d6d411b4d75b482d078d2a43c7
#
_cell.length_a   1.000
_cell.length_b   1.000
_cell.length_c   1.000
_cell.angle_alpha   90.00
_cell.angle_beta   90.00
_cell.angle_gamma   90.00
#
_symmetry.space_group_name_H-M   'P 1'
#
loop_
_entity.id
_entity.type
_entity.pdbx_description
1 polymer ?
#
loop_
_entity_poly.entity_id
_entity_poly.type
_entity_poly.pdbx_seq_one_letter_code
_entity_poly.pdbx_strand_id
1 'polypeptide(L)'
;MAFEHVSVLLNETVDGLNVKPDGVYVDATLGGGGHAYEVCRRLGSKGRFIGIDQDADAIKAAGERLKGFGEKVTIIRSNYRDMKPQLQNIGVDKVDGIVIDLGVSSYQLDTAERGFSYRVDAPLDMRMDQRQKMTARDIVNEYSGSELYRVIRDYGEDKFAKNIAKHIVEERRKNPIETTGQLNEIISHAIPMKFRKTSGHPSKRTFQAIRIELNHELDVLRESLDDMIEMLNPGGRICIITFHSLEDRIVKSAFRKNENPCTCPSHFPVCVCGKISKGKVITRKPILPSEAETESNSRSKSAKLRIFERA
;
A
#
# COMPACT_ATOMS: atom_id res chain seq x y z
N MET A 1 -10.81 -24.13 10.68
CA MET A 1 -11.69 -23.08 10.18
C MET A 1 -10.85 -22.25 9.21
N ALA A 2 -11.20 -22.19 7.92
CA ALA A 2 -10.54 -21.30 6.98
C ALA A 2 -10.82 -19.87 7.45
N PHE A 3 -9.78 -19.10 7.72
CA PHE A 3 -9.89 -17.68 8.05
C PHE A 3 -10.38 -16.98 6.78
N GLU A 4 -11.65 -16.64 6.74
CA GLU A 4 -12.22 -15.83 5.66
C GLU A 4 -11.69 -14.41 5.81
N HIS A 5 -10.65 -14.09 5.03
CA HIS A 5 -10.09 -12.75 5.02
C HIS A 5 -11.07 -11.80 4.34
N VAL A 6 -11.67 -10.89 5.12
CA VAL A 6 -12.51 -9.81 4.60
C VAL A 6 -11.61 -8.64 4.22
N SER A 7 -11.69 -8.22 2.95
CA SER A 7 -10.96 -7.04 2.47
C SER A 7 -11.43 -5.78 3.17
N VAL A 8 -10.51 -4.89 3.48
CA VAL A 8 -10.79 -3.64 4.19
C VAL A 8 -11.58 -2.67 3.29
N LEU A 9 -12.63 -2.04 3.83
CA LEU A 9 -13.49 -1.08 3.09
C LEU A 9 -14.01 -1.67 1.77
N LEU A 10 -14.37 -2.97 1.76
CA LEU A 10 -14.70 -3.71 0.54
C LEU A 10 -15.83 -3.06 -0.25
N ASN A 11 -16.97 -2.83 0.40
CA ASN A 11 -18.15 -2.28 -0.26
C ASN A 11 -17.90 -0.84 -0.70
N GLU A 12 -17.33 -0.03 0.19
CA GLU A 12 -17.04 1.39 -0.06
C GLU A 12 -16.08 1.56 -1.26
N THR A 13 -15.12 0.66 -1.40
CA THR A 13 -14.14 0.68 -2.51
C THR A 13 -14.81 0.28 -3.82
N VAL A 14 -15.55 -0.83 -3.84
CA VAL A 14 -16.18 -1.33 -5.07
C VAL A 14 -17.34 -0.43 -5.51
N ASP A 15 -18.09 0.13 -4.58
CA ASP A 15 -19.12 1.15 -4.88
C ASP A 15 -18.48 2.46 -5.36
N GLY A 16 -17.36 2.84 -4.74
CA GLY A 16 -16.55 3.99 -5.13
C GLY A 16 -16.03 3.93 -6.56
N LEU A 17 -15.70 2.74 -7.06
CA LEU A 17 -15.30 2.51 -8.46
C LEU A 17 -16.41 2.78 -9.47
N ASN A 18 -17.68 2.70 -9.06
CA ASN A 18 -18.84 2.84 -9.95
C ASN A 18 -18.75 1.87 -11.15
N VAL A 19 -18.66 0.58 -10.85
CA VAL A 19 -18.36 -0.48 -11.83
C VAL A 19 -19.38 -0.53 -12.94
N LYS A 20 -18.91 -0.37 -14.20
CA LYS A 20 -19.69 -0.54 -15.43
C LYS A 20 -19.57 -2.00 -15.90
N PRO A 21 -20.66 -2.67 -16.32
CA PRO A 21 -20.62 -4.08 -16.70
C PRO A 21 -19.59 -4.43 -17.80
N ASP A 22 -19.42 -3.55 -18.78
CA ASP A 22 -18.50 -3.80 -19.91
C ASP A 22 -17.16 -3.06 -19.77
N GLY A 23 -16.87 -2.53 -18.56
CA GLY A 23 -15.64 -1.77 -18.29
C GLY A 23 -14.41 -2.64 -18.07
N VAL A 24 -13.24 -1.98 -18.08
CA VAL A 24 -11.94 -2.57 -17.80
C VAL A 24 -11.44 -2.07 -16.44
N TYR A 25 -11.17 -2.99 -15.51
CA TYR A 25 -10.76 -2.66 -14.14
C TYR A 25 -9.44 -3.29 -13.77
N VAL A 26 -8.67 -2.57 -12.98
CA VAL A 26 -7.36 -3.02 -12.48
C VAL A 26 -7.37 -3.00 -10.96
N ASP A 27 -6.92 -4.09 -10.35
CA ASP A 27 -6.45 -4.10 -8.97
C ASP A 27 -4.92 -4.13 -9.00
N ALA A 28 -4.31 -3.03 -8.59
CA ALA A 28 -2.86 -2.84 -8.68
C ALA A 28 -2.09 -3.45 -7.49
N THR A 29 -2.85 -3.95 -6.50
CA THR A 29 -2.37 -4.63 -5.29
C THR A 29 -3.29 -5.80 -4.98
N LEU A 30 -3.32 -6.77 -5.89
CA LEU A 30 -4.32 -7.85 -5.96
C LEU A 30 -4.50 -8.61 -4.63
N GLY A 31 -3.39 -8.83 -3.90
CA GLY A 31 -3.41 -9.58 -2.65
C GLY A 31 -4.12 -10.93 -2.79
N GLY A 32 -5.02 -11.24 -1.86
CA GLY A 32 -5.85 -12.44 -1.92
C GLY A 32 -7.08 -12.33 -2.84
N GLY A 33 -7.22 -11.25 -3.60
CA GLY A 33 -8.29 -11.07 -4.61
C GLY A 33 -9.67 -10.75 -4.05
N GLY A 34 -9.78 -10.17 -2.86
CA GLY A 34 -11.08 -9.89 -2.26
C GLY A 34 -11.84 -8.76 -2.98
N HIS A 35 -11.22 -7.61 -3.18
CA HIS A 35 -11.77 -6.52 -3.99
C HIS A 35 -12.01 -6.98 -5.43
N ALA A 36 -11.03 -7.68 -6.00
CA ALA A 36 -11.10 -8.26 -7.34
C ALA A 36 -12.34 -9.14 -7.55
N TYR A 37 -12.64 -10.01 -6.59
CA TYR A 37 -13.80 -10.89 -6.65
C TYR A 37 -15.11 -10.11 -6.76
N GLU A 38 -15.29 -9.08 -5.91
CA GLU A 38 -16.50 -8.26 -5.92
C GLU A 38 -16.62 -7.38 -7.17
N VAL A 39 -15.50 -6.88 -7.70
CA VAL A 39 -15.50 -6.19 -9.02
C VAL A 39 -15.91 -7.16 -10.12
N CYS A 40 -15.30 -8.36 -10.18
CA CYS A 40 -15.61 -9.37 -11.20
C CYS A 40 -17.08 -9.83 -11.17
N ARG A 41 -17.71 -9.90 -10.00
CA ARG A 41 -19.15 -10.20 -9.86
C ARG A 41 -20.06 -9.16 -10.51
N ARG A 42 -19.61 -7.89 -10.58
CA ARG A 42 -20.37 -6.78 -11.20
C ARG A 42 -20.11 -6.66 -12.71
N LEU A 43 -19.09 -7.36 -13.24
CA LEU A 43 -18.76 -7.33 -14.65
C LEU A 43 -19.66 -8.23 -15.49
N GLY A 44 -20.10 -7.69 -16.62
CA GLY A 44 -20.82 -8.41 -17.67
C GLY A 44 -19.90 -9.29 -18.52
N SER A 45 -20.42 -9.80 -19.65
CA SER A 45 -19.69 -10.71 -20.53
C SER A 45 -18.52 -10.06 -21.26
N LYS A 46 -18.56 -8.74 -21.49
CA LYS A 46 -17.52 -7.97 -22.18
C LYS A 46 -16.53 -7.31 -21.21
N GLY A 47 -16.86 -7.29 -19.91
CA GLY A 47 -16.01 -6.67 -18.90
C GLY A 47 -14.70 -7.43 -18.71
N ARG A 48 -13.61 -6.71 -18.43
CA ARG A 48 -12.28 -7.27 -18.21
C ARG A 48 -11.75 -6.83 -16.85
N PHE A 49 -11.06 -7.74 -16.20
CA PHE A 49 -10.37 -7.47 -14.93
C PHE A 49 -8.89 -7.86 -15.02
N ILE A 50 -8.03 -6.97 -14.56
CA ILE A 50 -6.58 -7.22 -14.50
C ILE A 50 -6.13 -7.08 -13.05
N GLY A 51 -5.52 -8.13 -12.49
CA GLY A 51 -4.90 -8.10 -11.17
C GLY A 51 -3.39 -8.02 -11.28
N ILE A 52 -2.77 -7.13 -10.53
CA ILE A 52 -1.31 -6.98 -10.47
C ILE A 52 -0.86 -7.19 -9.03
N ASP A 53 0.14 -8.03 -8.83
CA ASP A 53 0.83 -8.16 -7.55
C ASP A 53 2.29 -8.59 -7.77
N GLN A 54 3.18 -8.21 -6.88
CA GLN A 54 4.58 -8.63 -6.91
C GLN A 54 4.82 -9.93 -6.12
N ASP A 55 3.91 -10.28 -5.20
CA ASP A 55 4.00 -11.44 -4.34
C ASP A 55 3.41 -12.68 -5.02
N ALA A 56 4.23 -13.73 -5.18
CA ALA A 56 3.79 -14.98 -5.79
C ALA A 56 2.69 -15.71 -5.00
N ASP A 57 2.71 -15.60 -3.67
CA ASP A 57 1.71 -16.22 -2.82
C ASP A 57 0.35 -15.53 -2.96
N ALA A 58 0.35 -14.19 -3.06
CA ALA A 58 -0.85 -13.40 -3.35
C ALA A 58 -1.46 -13.79 -4.70
N ILE A 59 -0.63 -13.88 -5.76
CA ILE A 59 -1.05 -14.30 -7.10
C ILE A 59 -1.70 -15.68 -7.08
N LYS A 60 -1.09 -16.63 -6.38
CA LYS A 60 -1.62 -17.99 -6.25
C LYS A 60 -2.99 -17.99 -5.58
N ALA A 61 -3.12 -17.30 -4.44
CA ALA A 61 -4.37 -17.21 -3.71
C ALA A 61 -5.49 -16.53 -4.51
N ALA A 62 -5.17 -15.41 -5.18
CA ALA A 62 -6.11 -14.71 -6.05
C ALA A 62 -6.51 -15.55 -7.27
N GLY A 63 -5.56 -16.27 -7.88
CA GLY A 63 -5.84 -17.16 -9.00
C GLY A 63 -6.87 -18.23 -8.67
N GLU A 64 -6.76 -18.86 -7.51
CA GLU A 64 -7.78 -19.84 -7.04
C GLU A 64 -9.13 -19.16 -6.76
N ARG A 65 -9.13 -18.00 -6.10
CA ARG A 65 -10.38 -17.27 -5.79
C ARG A 65 -11.12 -16.81 -7.04
N LEU A 66 -10.39 -16.35 -8.06
CA LEU A 66 -10.95 -15.75 -9.28
C LEU A 66 -11.17 -16.77 -10.40
N LYS A 67 -10.81 -18.03 -10.23
CA LYS A 67 -10.89 -19.10 -11.24
C LYS A 67 -12.25 -19.20 -11.92
N GLY A 68 -13.34 -18.98 -11.17
CA GLY A 68 -14.71 -19.04 -11.68
C GLY A 68 -15.07 -17.98 -12.74
N PHE A 69 -14.26 -16.93 -12.88
CA PHE A 69 -14.50 -15.84 -13.85
C PHE A 69 -13.83 -16.09 -15.21
N GLY A 70 -12.97 -17.10 -15.34
CA GLY A 70 -12.37 -17.54 -16.60
C GLY A 70 -11.56 -16.45 -17.30
N GLU A 71 -11.76 -16.31 -18.61
CA GLU A 71 -10.98 -15.40 -19.48
C GLU A 71 -11.18 -13.90 -19.19
N LYS A 72 -12.18 -13.53 -18.38
CA LYS A 72 -12.37 -12.13 -17.96
C LYS A 72 -11.22 -11.62 -17.09
N VAL A 73 -10.47 -12.52 -16.43
CA VAL A 73 -9.44 -12.20 -15.46
C VAL A 73 -8.06 -12.47 -16.03
N THR A 74 -7.20 -11.46 -15.99
CA THR A 74 -5.77 -11.59 -16.28
C THR A 74 -4.99 -11.25 -15.01
N ILE A 75 -4.05 -12.09 -14.59
CA ILE A 75 -3.20 -11.84 -13.42
C ILE A 75 -1.76 -11.66 -13.89
N ILE A 76 -1.12 -10.57 -13.46
CA ILE A 76 0.24 -10.19 -13.86
C ILE A 76 1.11 -10.11 -12.60
N ARG A 77 2.24 -10.82 -12.59
CA ARG A 77 3.24 -10.69 -11.53
C ARG A 77 4.17 -9.52 -11.80
N SER A 78 3.84 -8.35 -11.26
CA SER A 78 4.63 -7.12 -11.40
C SER A 78 4.43 -6.21 -10.20
N ASN A 79 5.30 -5.21 -10.06
CA ASN A 79 5.03 -4.07 -9.19
C ASN A 79 4.08 -3.11 -9.91
N TYR A 80 3.18 -2.46 -9.20
CA TYR A 80 2.25 -1.48 -9.79
C TYR A 80 2.96 -0.22 -10.34
N ARG A 81 4.24 0.01 -10.02
CA ARG A 81 5.10 0.98 -10.71
C ARG A 81 5.08 0.76 -12.23
N ASP A 82 5.09 -0.50 -12.63
CA ASP A 82 5.19 -0.92 -14.03
C ASP A 82 3.80 -1.18 -14.66
N MET A 83 2.71 -0.77 -13.99
CA MET A 83 1.34 -1.04 -14.44
C MET A 83 1.11 -0.61 -15.88
N LYS A 84 1.51 0.61 -16.24
CA LYS A 84 1.29 1.15 -17.59
C LYS A 84 1.92 0.29 -18.70
N PRO A 85 3.23 -0.02 -18.70
CA PRO A 85 3.81 -0.91 -19.72
C PRO A 85 3.23 -2.33 -19.66
N GLN A 86 2.88 -2.85 -18.49
CA GLN A 86 2.27 -4.18 -18.39
C GLN A 86 0.89 -4.24 -19.05
N LEU A 87 0.06 -3.21 -18.87
CA LEU A 87 -1.25 -3.14 -19.50
C LEU A 87 -1.14 -2.94 -21.02
N GLN A 88 -0.22 -2.11 -21.48
CA GLN A 88 0.06 -1.92 -22.91
C GLN A 88 0.50 -3.23 -23.59
N ASN A 89 1.32 -4.05 -22.94
CA ASN A 89 1.74 -5.35 -23.45
C ASN A 89 0.59 -6.34 -23.71
N ILE A 90 -0.56 -6.13 -23.01
CA ILE A 90 -1.77 -6.95 -23.23
C ILE A 90 -2.87 -6.18 -23.99
N GLY A 91 -2.50 -5.09 -24.67
CA GLY A 91 -3.40 -4.30 -25.51
C GLY A 91 -4.41 -3.46 -24.75
N VAL A 92 -4.08 -3.00 -23.54
CA VAL A 92 -4.93 -2.15 -22.70
C VAL A 92 -4.24 -0.80 -22.49
N ASP A 93 -4.72 0.24 -23.18
CA ASP A 93 -4.21 1.62 -23.05
C ASP A 93 -4.95 2.43 -21.99
N LYS A 94 -6.24 2.14 -21.78
CA LYS A 94 -7.13 2.85 -20.86
C LYS A 94 -7.97 1.88 -20.05
N VAL A 95 -8.36 2.32 -18.85
CA VAL A 95 -9.16 1.54 -17.91
C VAL A 95 -10.30 2.39 -17.31
N ASP A 96 -11.39 1.76 -16.89
CA ASP A 96 -12.53 2.42 -16.28
C ASP A 96 -12.42 2.55 -14.76
N GLY A 97 -11.53 1.77 -14.13
CA GLY A 97 -11.26 1.94 -12.72
C GLY A 97 -10.00 1.21 -12.27
N ILE A 98 -9.41 1.77 -11.20
CA ILE A 98 -8.20 1.25 -10.55
C ILE A 98 -8.45 1.16 -9.05
N VAL A 99 -8.13 0.02 -8.45
CA VAL A 99 -8.05 -0.19 -6.99
C VAL A 99 -6.59 -0.28 -6.57
N ILE A 100 -6.26 0.35 -5.45
CA ILE A 100 -4.99 0.17 -4.76
C ILE A 100 -5.30 0.00 -3.28
N ASP A 101 -4.97 -1.15 -2.71
CA ASP A 101 -5.03 -1.43 -1.28
C ASP A 101 -3.58 -1.49 -0.75
N LEU A 102 -3.10 -0.35 -0.21
CA LEU A 102 -1.70 -0.18 0.15
C LEU A 102 -1.31 -0.98 1.39
N GLY A 103 -0.03 -1.25 1.51
CA GLY A 103 0.58 -1.92 2.66
C GLY A 103 0.77 -3.41 2.45
N VAL A 104 0.66 -4.18 3.53
CA VAL A 104 0.93 -5.62 3.56
C VAL A 104 -0.36 -6.43 3.51
N SER A 105 -0.34 -7.53 2.77
CA SER A 105 -1.46 -8.47 2.77
C SER A 105 -1.56 -9.19 4.12
N SER A 106 -2.77 -9.68 4.45
CA SER A 106 -2.93 -10.48 5.66
C SER A 106 -2.10 -11.75 5.61
N TYR A 107 -1.94 -12.36 4.44
CA TYR A 107 -1.08 -13.51 4.27
C TYR A 107 0.37 -13.21 4.68
N GLN A 108 0.92 -12.06 4.26
CA GLN A 108 2.26 -11.62 4.65
C GLN A 108 2.40 -11.42 6.16
N LEU A 109 1.37 -10.90 6.84
CA LEU A 109 1.38 -10.71 8.29
C LEU A 109 1.20 -12.01 9.08
N ASP A 110 0.44 -12.97 8.54
CA ASP A 110 0.08 -14.21 9.21
C ASP A 110 1.12 -15.32 8.95
N THR A 111 1.94 -15.19 7.90
CA THR A 111 3.04 -16.11 7.60
C THR A 111 4.31 -15.62 8.31
N ALA A 112 4.66 -16.28 9.42
CA ALA A 112 5.75 -15.87 10.29
C ALA A 112 7.09 -15.73 9.53
N GLU A 113 7.39 -16.67 8.64
CA GLU A 113 8.63 -16.74 7.86
C GLU A 113 8.84 -15.53 6.93
N ARG A 114 7.78 -14.77 6.63
CA ARG A 114 7.87 -13.55 5.85
C ARG A 114 8.41 -12.35 6.65
N GLY A 115 8.50 -12.45 7.97
CA GLY A 115 9.15 -11.47 8.85
C GLY A 115 8.45 -10.11 9.00
N PHE A 116 7.20 -9.95 8.55
CA PHE A 116 6.46 -8.68 8.64
C PHE A 116 5.92 -8.40 10.05
N SER A 117 5.75 -9.43 10.85
CA SER A 117 5.13 -9.33 12.17
C SER A 117 6.18 -9.24 13.29
N TYR A 118 5.99 -8.29 14.19
CA TYR A 118 6.76 -8.21 15.44
C TYR A 118 6.19 -9.08 16.58
N ARG A 119 5.13 -9.86 16.31
CA ARG A 119 4.43 -10.66 17.33
C ARG A 119 4.99 -12.06 17.49
N VAL A 120 5.62 -12.56 16.45
CA VAL A 120 6.19 -13.90 16.38
C VAL A 120 7.66 -13.75 16.02
N ASP A 121 8.53 -14.54 16.66
CA ASP A 121 9.94 -14.58 16.31
C ASP A 121 10.14 -15.39 15.03
N ALA A 122 10.75 -14.76 14.03
CA ALA A 122 10.93 -15.31 12.69
C ALA A 122 12.09 -14.61 11.97
N PRO A 123 12.59 -15.13 10.83
CA PRO A 123 13.61 -14.47 10.04
C PRO A 123 13.22 -13.02 9.68
N LEU A 124 14.18 -12.10 9.74
CA LEU A 124 13.99 -10.69 9.48
C LEU A 124 14.04 -10.42 7.96
N ASP A 125 12.99 -10.84 7.23
CA ASP A 125 12.92 -10.75 5.77
C ASP A 125 12.21 -9.48 5.28
N MET A 126 10.91 -9.35 5.45
CA MET A 126 10.01 -8.25 5.06
C MET A 126 9.96 -7.93 3.55
N ARG A 127 10.47 -8.79 2.65
CA ARG A 127 10.35 -8.57 1.20
C ARG A 127 8.92 -8.83 0.73
N MET A 128 8.31 -7.87 0.05
CA MET A 128 7.06 -8.08 -0.67
C MET A 128 7.32 -8.89 -1.95
N ASP A 129 8.35 -8.54 -2.71
CA ASP A 129 8.85 -9.33 -3.83
C ASP A 129 10.06 -10.17 -3.40
N GLN A 130 9.87 -11.48 -3.28
CA GLN A 130 10.96 -12.39 -2.87
C GLN A 130 12.07 -12.55 -3.91
N ARG A 131 11.92 -11.98 -5.13
CA ARG A 131 12.99 -11.94 -6.14
C ARG A 131 14.08 -10.92 -5.81
N GLN A 132 13.78 -9.90 -5.01
CA GLN A 132 14.81 -8.93 -4.58
C GLN A 132 15.82 -9.60 -3.63
N LYS A 133 17.07 -9.11 -3.66
CA LYS A 133 18.15 -9.68 -2.85
C LYS A 133 18.16 -9.15 -1.41
N MET A 134 17.98 -7.84 -1.27
CA MET A 134 18.00 -7.17 0.03
C MET A 134 16.80 -7.57 0.89
N THR A 135 17.05 -7.79 2.17
CA THR A 135 16.07 -8.11 3.20
C THR A 135 16.07 -7.04 4.30
N ALA A 136 15.11 -7.09 5.21
CA ALA A 136 15.11 -6.23 6.39
C ALA A 136 16.34 -6.47 7.29
N ARG A 137 16.86 -7.71 7.31
CA ARG A 137 18.09 -8.08 7.99
C ARG A 137 19.27 -7.25 7.48
N ASP A 138 19.38 -7.08 6.17
CA ASP A 138 20.49 -6.34 5.56
C ASP A 138 20.40 -4.84 5.92
N ILE A 139 19.20 -4.26 5.89
CA ILE A 139 18.98 -2.86 6.36
C ILE A 139 19.45 -2.70 7.80
N VAL A 140 19.04 -3.59 8.68
CA VAL A 140 19.33 -3.49 10.13
C VAL A 140 20.83 -3.68 10.40
N ASN A 141 21.49 -4.58 9.67
CA ASN A 141 22.90 -4.92 9.91
C ASN A 141 23.89 -4.05 9.12
N GLU A 142 23.52 -3.52 7.93
CA GLU A 142 24.49 -2.88 7.04
C GLU A 142 24.33 -1.35 6.99
N TYR A 143 23.11 -0.80 7.15
CA TYR A 143 22.91 0.65 7.12
C TYR A 143 23.70 1.35 8.23
N SER A 144 24.26 2.52 7.93
CA SER A 144 24.90 3.37 8.95
C SER A 144 23.88 3.81 10.02
N GLY A 145 24.37 4.21 11.19
CA GLY A 145 23.49 4.74 12.24
C GLY A 145 22.70 5.98 11.81
N SER A 146 23.25 6.79 10.90
CA SER A 146 22.57 7.95 10.32
C SER A 146 21.45 7.55 9.35
N GLU A 147 21.67 6.53 8.55
CA GLU A 147 20.64 5.98 7.64
C GLU A 147 19.49 5.32 8.42
N LEU A 148 19.81 4.49 9.41
CA LEU A 148 18.80 3.91 10.30
C LEU A 148 17.98 4.98 11.02
N TYR A 149 18.65 6.02 11.54
CA TYR A 149 17.96 7.15 12.15
C TYR A 149 17.01 7.85 11.16
N ARG A 150 17.47 8.13 9.92
CA ARG A 150 16.65 8.73 8.86
C ARG A 150 15.42 7.86 8.58
N VAL A 151 15.62 6.58 8.35
CA VAL A 151 14.54 5.63 8.04
C VAL A 151 13.50 5.60 9.16
N ILE A 152 13.91 5.41 10.41
CA ILE A 152 13.01 5.29 11.55
C ILE A 152 12.29 6.63 11.84
N ARG A 153 12.97 7.77 11.65
CA ARG A 153 12.39 9.10 11.84
C ARG A 153 11.37 9.42 10.74
N ASP A 154 11.77 9.23 9.47
CA ASP A 154 11.00 9.73 8.33
C ASP A 154 9.83 8.81 7.96
N TYR A 155 10.00 7.49 8.07
CA TYR A 155 9.00 6.49 7.73
C TYR A 155 8.26 5.90 8.94
N GLY A 156 8.87 5.94 10.11
CA GLY A 156 8.22 5.54 11.36
C GLY A 156 7.54 6.69 12.09
N GLU A 157 7.90 7.94 11.78
CA GLU A 157 7.48 9.12 12.56
C GLU A 157 7.70 8.87 14.07
N ASP A 158 8.80 8.17 14.44
CA ASP A 158 9.08 7.76 15.80
C ASP A 158 9.97 8.76 16.55
N LYS A 159 9.47 9.29 17.65
CA LYS A 159 10.21 10.24 18.48
C LYS A 159 11.48 9.67 19.13
N PHE A 160 11.57 8.36 19.23
CA PHE A 160 12.74 7.66 19.76
C PHE A 160 13.70 7.17 18.67
N ALA A 161 13.51 7.54 17.41
CA ALA A 161 14.28 7.09 16.26
C ALA A 161 15.80 7.13 16.48
N LYS A 162 16.32 8.22 17.08
CA LYS A 162 17.77 8.35 17.34
C LYS A 162 18.27 7.30 18.33
N ASN A 163 17.50 7.04 19.38
CA ASN A 163 17.88 6.07 20.41
C ASN A 163 17.76 4.63 19.90
N ILE A 164 16.71 4.35 19.12
CA ILE A 164 16.51 3.04 18.49
C ILE A 164 17.66 2.74 17.53
N ALA A 165 18.00 3.67 16.62
CA ALA A 165 19.12 3.50 15.69
C ALA A 165 20.45 3.26 16.42
N LYS A 166 20.71 4.00 17.52
CA LYS A 166 21.89 3.81 18.34
C LYS A 166 21.95 2.37 18.92
N HIS A 167 20.86 1.89 19.52
CA HIS A 167 20.81 0.55 20.11
C HIS A 167 20.98 -0.55 19.05
N ILE A 168 20.37 -0.40 17.87
CA ILE A 168 20.56 -1.33 16.75
C ILE A 168 22.06 -1.42 16.40
N VAL A 169 22.74 -0.25 16.22
CA VAL A 169 24.17 -0.23 15.88
C VAL A 169 25.05 -0.81 16.99
N GLU A 170 24.71 -0.62 18.25
CA GLU A 170 25.45 -1.19 19.39
C GLU A 170 25.27 -2.71 19.47
N GLU A 171 24.04 -3.22 19.33
CA GLU A 171 23.78 -4.66 19.47
C GLU A 171 24.33 -5.46 18.28
N ARG A 172 24.18 -4.98 17.03
CA ARG A 172 24.72 -5.71 15.85
C ARG A 172 26.24 -5.83 15.83
N ARG A 173 26.99 -5.00 16.61
CA ARG A 173 28.43 -5.14 16.79
C ARG A 173 28.80 -6.36 17.61
N LYS A 174 27.90 -6.85 18.45
CA LYS A 174 28.11 -8.04 19.27
C LYS A 174 27.78 -9.30 18.47
N ASN A 175 26.59 -9.31 17.86
CA ASN A 175 26.11 -10.39 16.99
C ASN A 175 25.17 -9.81 15.94
N PRO A 176 25.14 -10.32 14.70
CA PRO A 176 24.18 -9.93 13.70
C PRO A 176 22.73 -10.10 14.22
N ILE A 177 21.85 -9.18 13.84
CA ILE A 177 20.43 -9.24 14.17
C ILE A 177 19.73 -10.04 13.06
N GLU A 178 19.28 -11.26 13.39
CA GLU A 178 18.78 -12.23 12.41
C GLU A 178 17.26 -12.34 12.41
N THR A 179 16.62 -12.03 13.56
CA THR A 179 15.21 -12.31 13.73
C THR A 179 14.40 -11.10 14.15
N THR A 180 13.09 -11.17 13.90
CA THR A 180 12.11 -10.15 14.31
C THR A 180 12.05 -10.02 15.84
N GLY A 181 12.25 -11.11 16.59
CA GLY A 181 12.28 -11.12 18.05
C GLY A 181 13.47 -10.34 18.59
N GLN A 182 14.69 -10.59 18.06
CA GLN A 182 15.88 -9.84 18.45
C GLN A 182 15.71 -8.33 18.20
N LEU A 183 15.23 -7.95 17.00
CA LEU A 183 14.95 -6.55 16.68
C LEU A 183 13.91 -5.94 17.64
N ASN A 184 12.85 -6.68 17.96
CA ASN A 184 11.78 -6.26 18.85
C ASN A 184 12.32 -5.98 20.29
N GLU A 185 13.18 -6.84 20.80
CA GLU A 185 13.84 -6.65 22.10
C GLU A 185 14.71 -5.39 22.11
N ILE A 186 15.53 -5.19 21.09
CA ILE A 186 16.40 -4.00 20.94
C ILE A 186 15.56 -2.72 20.95
N ILE A 187 14.48 -2.68 20.17
CA ILE A 187 13.57 -1.52 20.12
C ILE A 187 12.94 -1.29 21.50
N SER A 188 12.50 -2.36 22.14
CA SER A 188 11.88 -2.26 23.48
C SER A 188 12.84 -1.68 24.50
N HIS A 189 14.12 -2.08 24.47
CA HIS A 189 15.13 -1.53 25.37
C HIS A 189 15.45 -0.05 25.08
N ALA A 190 15.41 0.34 23.79
CA ALA A 190 15.67 1.71 23.38
C ALA A 190 14.58 2.70 23.80
N ILE A 191 13.35 2.23 24.11
CA ILE A 191 12.22 3.09 24.48
C ILE A 191 12.03 3.09 26.01
N PRO A 192 11.99 4.26 26.68
CA PRO A 192 11.77 4.31 28.12
C PRO A 192 10.46 3.65 28.55
N MET A 193 10.47 2.91 29.66
CA MET A 193 9.34 2.07 30.13
C MET A 193 8.00 2.82 30.18
N LYS A 194 8.00 4.10 30.62
CA LYS A 194 6.80 4.93 30.71
C LYS A 194 6.09 5.15 29.36
N PHE A 195 6.80 4.98 28.23
CA PHE A 195 6.24 5.18 26.89
C PHE A 195 5.90 3.88 26.18
N ARG A 196 6.33 2.72 26.68
CA ARG A 196 6.08 1.42 26.02
C ARG A 196 4.59 1.04 25.97
N LYS A 197 3.78 1.52 26.91
CA LYS A 197 2.35 1.18 27.04
C LYS A 197 1.40 2.24 26.48
N THR A 198 1.87 3.44 26.10
CA THR A 198 0.99 4.59 25.82
C THR A 198 0.57 4.74 24.36
N SER A 199 1.23 4.07 23.40
CA SER A 199 0.99 4.32 21.96
C SER A 199 0.93 3.04 21.09
N GLY A 200 0.44 1.94 21.67
CA GLY A 200 0.47 0.62 20.98
C GLY A 200 1.81 -0.08 21.14
N HIS A 201 2.06 -1.11 20.31
CA HIS A 201 3.29 -1.88 20.41
C HIS A 201 4.51 -1.04 20.05
N PRO A 202 5.60 -1.04 20.86
CA PRO A 202 6.79 -0.19 20.66
C PRO A 202 7.42 -0.35 19.28
N SER A 203 7.48 -1.58 18.76
CA SER A 203 8.13 -1.90 17.49
C SER A 203 7.32 -1.57 16.25
N LYS A 204 6.01 -1.26 16.38
CA LYS A 204 5.11 -1.04 15.24
C LYS A 204 5.68 -0.03 14.24
N ARG A 205 6.17 1.10 14.73
CA ARG A 205 6.68 2.21 13.88
C ARG A 205 8.01 1.87 13.23
N THR A 206 8.90 1.22 13.94
CA THR A 206 10.22 0.83 13.40
C THR A 206 10.07 -0.27 12.35
N PHE A 207 9.21 -1.27 12.58
CA PHE A 207 8.90 -2.31 11.59
C PHE A 207 8.28 -1.71 10.33
N GLN A 208 7.31 -0.79 10.48
CA GLN A 208 6.76 -0.03 9.36
C GLN A 208 7.85 0.73 8.60
N ALA A 209 8.75 1.40 9.29
CA ALA A 209 9.81 2.19 8.68
C ALA A 209 10.77 1.34 7.83
N ILE A 210 11.23 0.21 8.38
CA ILE A 210 12.12 -0.72 7.69
C ILE A 210 11.41 -1.32 6.47
N ARG A 211 10.14 -1.70 6.60
CA ARG A 211 9.33 -2.23 5.51
C ARG A 211 9.18 -1.24 4.36
N ILE A 212 8.86 0.02 4.69
CA ILE A 212 8.72 1.10 3.69
C ILE A 212 10.04 1.32 2.95
N GLU A 213 11.16 1.38 3.67
CA GLU A 213 12.50 1.55 3.07
C GLU A 213 12.82 0.38 2.14
N LEU A 214 12.67 -0.85 2.64
CA LEU A 214 13.01 -2.08 1.91
C LEU A 214 12.22 -2.22 0.60
N ASN A 215 10.93 -1.94 0.64
CA ASN A 215 10.03 -2.16 -0.49
C ASN A 215 9.79 -0.88 -1.32
N HIS A 216 10.45 0.24 -0.98
CA HIS A 216 10.30 1.53 -1.65
C HIS A 216 8.84 2.01 -1.76
N GLU A 217 7.99 1.66 -0.78
CA GLU A 217 6.53 1.80 -0.87
C GLU A 217 6.08 3.23 -1.21
N LEU A 218 6.67 4.24 -0.56
CA LEU A 218 6.28 5.64 -0.78
C LEU A 218 6.80 6.22 -2.09
N ASP A 219 7.95 5.76 -2.58
CA ASP A 219 8.52 6.25 -3.85
C ASP A 219 7.75 5.65 -5.01
N VAL A 220 7.49 4.34 -4.97
CA VAL A 220 6.63 3.66 -5.94
C VAL A 220 5.25 4.34 -6.03
N LEU A 221 4.64 4.66 -4.89
CA LEU A 221 3.35 5.35 -4.86
C LEU A 221 3.41 6.73 -5.51
N ARG A 222 4.45 7.54 -5.19
CA ARG A 222 4.60 8.89 -5.77
C ARG A 222 4.78 8.86 -7.29
N GLU A 223 5.62 7.95 -7.76
CA GLU A 223 5.98 7.82 -9.17
C GLU A 223 4.81 7.32 -10.03
N SER A 224 3.94 6.47 -9.48
CA SER A 224 2.88 5.80 -10.23
C SER A 224 1.59 6.60 -10.37
N LEU A 225 1.27 7.49 -9.41
CA LEU A 225 -0.07 8.10 -9.32
C LEU A 225 -0.47 8.93 -10.54
N ASP A 226 0.44 9.74 -11.07
CA ASP A 226 0.14 10.61 -12.23
C ASP A 226 -0.14 9.75 -13.49
N ASP A 227 0.63 8.68 -13.72
CA ASP A 227 0.41 7.73 -14.82
C ASP A 227 -0.89 6.96 -14.68
N MET A 228 -1.23 6.51 -13.46
CA MET A 228 -2.49 5.82 -13.19
C MET A 228 -3.71 6.70 -13.47
N ILE A 229 -3.67 7.97 -13.06
CA ILE A 229 -4.73 8.94 -13.37
C ILE A 229 -4.84 9.16 -14.89
N GLU A 230 -3.72 9.20 -15.60
CA GLU A 230 -3.71 9.35 -17.05
C GLU A 230 -4.28 8.13 -17.79
N MET A 231 -4.12 6.93 -17.24
CA MET A 231 -4.68 5.70 -17.82
C MET A 231 -6.20 5.57 -17.65
N LEU A 232 -6.83 6.34 -16.78
CA LEU A 232 -8.28 6.32 -16.65
C LEU A 232 -8.99 6.88 -17.90
N ASN A 233 -10.07 6.22 -18.29
CA ASN A 233 -11.06 6.77 -19.21
C ASN A 233 -11.77 7.98 -18.58
N PRO A 234 -12.35 8.91 -19.36
CA PRO A 234 -13.26 9.93 -18.82
C PRO A 234 -14.39 9.29 -17.99
N GLY A 235 -14.59 9.80 -16.78
CA GLY A 235 -15.52 9.22 -15.79
C GLY A 235 -15.00 7.94 -15.10
N GLY A 236 -13.82 7.46 -15.44
CA GLY A 236 -13.15 6.38 -14.72
C GLY A 236 -12.64 6.82 -13.34
N ARG A 237 -12.54 5.89 -12.40
CA ARG A 237 -12.18 6.20 -11.01
C ARG A 237 -10.99 5.41 -10.49
N ILE A 238 -10.17 6.06 -9.68
CA ILE A 238 -9.15 5.42 -8.88
C ILE A 238 -9.54 5.48 -7.40
N CYS A 239 -9.57 4.32 -6.75
CA CYS A 239 -9.86 4.10 -5.34
C CYS A 239 -8.60 3.64 -4.63
N ILE A 240 -8.12 4.40 -3.65
CA ILE A 240 -6.88 4.09 -2.92
C ILE A 240 -7.16 3.99 -1.44
N ILE A 241 -6.84 2.83 -0.85
CA ILE A 241 -6.89 2.59 0.59
C ILE A 241 -5.47 2.79 1.13
N THR A 242 -5.34 3.59 2.18
CA THR A 242 -4.07 3.90 2.86
C THR A 242 -4.18 3.51 4.33
N PHE A 243 -3.07 3.11 4.98
CA PHE A 243 -3.06 2.64 6.37
C PHE A 243 -2.23 3.51 7.30
N HIS A 244 -1.47 4.47 6.78
CA HIS A 244 -0.72 5.41 7.59
C HIS A 244 -0.67 6.82 6.98
N SER A 245 -0.22 7.78 7.82
CA SER A 245 -0.23 9.22 7.52
C SER A 245 0.58 9.60 6.27
N LEU A 246 1.69 8.91 6.00
CA LEU A 246 2.58 9.23 4.89
C LEU A 246 1.94 8.88 3.55
N GLU A 247 1.31 7.69 3.43
CA GLU A 247 0.54 7.29 2.25
C GLU A 247 -0.62 8.27 2.00
N ASP A 248 -1.45 8.51 3.03
CA ASP A 248 -2.61 9.39 2.92
C ASP A 248 -2.23 10.80 2.46
N ARG A 249 -1.08 11.30 2.93
CA ARG A 249 -0.54 12.62 2.52
C ARG A 249 -0.15 12.65 1.06
N ILE A 250 0.49 11.59 0.56
CA ILE A 250 0.90 11.47 -0.85
C ILE A 250 -0.33 11.42 -1.75
N VAL A 251 -1.27 10.52 -1.48
CA VAL A 251 -2.50 10.35 -2.27
C VAL A 251 -3.31 11.64 -2.29
N LYS A 252 -3.55 12.25 -1.11
CA LYS A 252 -4.26 13.53 -1.00
C LYS A 252 -3.60 14.65 -1.81
N SER A 253 -2.27 14.73 -1.77
CA SER A 253 -1.52 15.76 -2.49
C SER A 253 -1.58 15.54 -4.00
N ALA A 254 -1.43 14.29 -4.46
CA ALA A 254 -1.51 13.93 -5.87
C ALA A 254 -2.92 14.19 -6.44
N PHE A 255 -3.97 13.80 -5.75
CA PHE A 255 -5.35 14.05 -6.18
C PHE A 255 -5.67 15.54 -6.28
N ARG A 256 -5.25 16.34 -5.27
CA ARG A 256 -5.42 17.80 -5.31
C ARG A 256 -4.64 18.45 -6.46
N LYS A 257 -3.40 18.03 -6.70
CA LYS A 257 -2.58 18.50 -7.81
C LYS A 257 -3.26 18.23 -9.16
N ASN A 258 -3.85 17.05 -9.33
CA ASN A 258 -4.53 16.67 -10.56
C ASN A 258 -5.91 17.32 -10.72
N GLU A 259 -6.62 17.62 -9.62
CA GLU A 259 -7.87 18.40 -9.62
C GLU A 259 -7.60 19.87 -9.91
N ASN A 260 -6.60 20.46 -9.26
CA ASN A 260 -6.23 21.86 -9.41
C ASN A 260 -4.73 22.00 -9.68
N PRO A 261 -4.28 21.79 -10.94
CA PRO A 261 -2.87 21.78 -11.30
C PRO A 261 -2.26 23.18 -11.44
N CYS A 262 -3.04 24.24 -11.27
CA CYS A 262 -2.58 25.62 -11.41
C CYS A 262 -1.41 25.93 -10.45
N THR A 263 -0.33 26.51 -11.00
CA THR A 263 0.87 26.94 -10.26
C THR A 263 1.06 28.45 -10.30
N CYS A 264 0.08 29.21 -10.79
CA CYS A 264 0.12 30.67 -10.78
C CYS A 264 0.08 31.19 -9.34
N PRO A 265 0.78 32.32 -9.05
CA PRO A 265 0.62 33.01 -7.79
C PRO A 265 -0.85 33.34 -7.52
N SER A 266 -1.29 33.24 -6.26
CA SER A 266 -2.69 33.42 -5.88
C SER A 266 -3.26 34.80 -6.16
N HIS A 267 -2.41 35.82 -6.34
CA HIS A 267 -2.79 37.21 -6.65
C HIS A 267 -3.01 37.45 -8.15
N PHE A 268 -2.74 36.48 -9.03
CA PHE A 268 -3.00 36.64 -10.46
C PHE A 268 -4.49 36.59 -10.74
N PRO A 269 -5.06 37.60 -11.47
CA PRO A 269 -6.49 37.65 -11.75
C PRO A 269 -6.94 36.55 -12.73
N VAL A 270 -6.02 36.04 -13.57
CA VAL A 270 -6.29 35.00 -14.56
C VAL A 270 -5.15 33.99 -14.55
N CYS A 271 -5.49 32.70 -14.70
CA CYS A 271 -4.50 31.64 -14.82
C CYS A 271 -3.75 31.73 -16.15
N VAL A 272 -2.43 31.82 -16.10
CA VAL A 272 -1.53 31.89 -17.27
C VAL A 272 -0.66 30.65 -17.45
N CYS A 273 -0.74 29.68 -16.55
CA CYS A 273 0.12 28.49 -16.64
C CYS A 273 -0.34 27.42 -17.64
N GLY A 274 -1.54 27.56 -18.19
CA GLY A 274 -2.11 26.65 -19.20
C GLY A 274 -2.40 25.22 -18.70
N LYS A 275 -2.24 24.95 -17.40
CA LYS A 275 -2.49 23.61 -16.83
C LYS A 275 -3.98 23.36 -16.69
N ILE A 276 -4.42 22.19 -17.17
CA ILE A 276 -5.83 21.79 -17.17
C ILE A 276 -6.05 20.71 -16.10
N SER A 277 -7.19 20.81 -15.39
CA SER A 277 -7.62 19.79 -14.44
C SER A 277 -7.75 18.44 -15.14
N LYS A 278 -7.23 17.39 -14.50
CA LYS A 278 -7.37 16.01 -14.98
C LYS A 278 -8.63 15.31 -14.43
N GLY A 279 -9.37 15.97 -13.52
CA GLY A 279 -10.55 15.36 -12.91
C GLY A 279 -10.93 16.01 -11.59
N LYS A 280 -11.68 15.30 -10.77
CA LYS A 280 -12.18 15.79 -9.48
C LYS A 280 -11.94 14.82 -8.33
N VAL A 281 -11.67 15.34 -7.15
CA VAL A 281 -11.60 14.59 -5.89
C VAL A 281 -13.02 14.29 -5.42
N ILE A 282 -13.44 13.04 -5.45
CA ILE A 282 -14.76 12.60 -4.97
C ILE A 282 -14.82 12.66 -3.44
N THR A 283 -13.78 12.19 -2.77
CA THR A 283 -13.69 12.14 -1.31
C THR A 283 -12.85 13.29 -0.77
N ARG A 284 -13.45 14.44 -0.49
CA ARG A 284 -12.73 15.57 0.16
C ARG A 284 -12.22 15.18 1.57
N LYS A 285 -13.05 14.47 2.33
CA LYS A 285 -12.66 13.73 3.55
C LYS A 285 -12.53 12.25 3.17
N PRO A 286 -11.56 11.50 3.72
CA PRO A 286 -11.47 10.07 3.44
C PRO A 286 -12.69 9.34 3.98
N ILE A 287 -13.10 8.27 3.31
CA ILE A 287 -14.05 7.31 3.88
C ILE A 287 -13.28 6.45 4.87
N LEU A 288 -13.85 6.26 6.05
CA LEU A 288 -13.27 5.48 7.14
C LEU A 288 -14.08 4.19 7.31
N PRO A 289 -13.46 3.12 7.84
CA PRO A 289 -14.19 1.90 8.19
C PRO A 289 -15.28 2.18 9.21
N SER A 290 -16.38 1.43 9.12
CA SER A 290 -17.43 1.47 10.14
C SER A 290 -16.96 0.92 11.50
N GLU A 291 -17.69 1.23 12.56
CA GLU A 291 -17.40 0.64 13.88
C GLU A 291 -17.48 -0.89 13.84
N ALA A 292 -18.50 -1.43 13.20
CA ALA A 292 -18.67 -2.87 13.03
C ALA A 292 -17.49 -3.52 12.28
N GLU A 293 -16.96 -2.86 11.23
CA GLU A 293 -15.78 -3.35 10.53
C GLU A 293 -14.53 -3.29 11.42
N THR A 294 -14.34 -2.22 12.19
CA THR A 294 -13.16 -2.10 13.08
C THR A 294 -13.19 -3.10 14.24
N GLU A 295 -14.37 -3.51 14.69
CA GLU A 295 -14.55 -4.56 15.70
C GLU A 295 -14.24 -5.94 15.15
N SER A 296 -14.76 -6.27 13.95
CA SER A 296 -14.55 -7.56 13.30
C SER A 296 -13.18 -7.71 12.65
N ASN A 297 -12.61 -6.60 12.14
CA ASN A 297 -11.30 -6.57 11.48
C ASN A 297 -10.41 -5.45 12.04
N SER A 298 -9.64 -5.76 13.07
CA SER A 298 -8.75 -4.78 13.72
C SER A 298 -7.69 -4.16 12.79
N ARG A 299 -7.44 -4.76 11.62
CA ARG A 299 -6.50 -4.25 10.60
C ARG A 299 -7.09 -3.05 9.85
N SER A 300 -8.41 -2.91 9.77
CA SER A 300 -9.08 -1.79 9.13
C SER A 300 -8.97 -0.48 9.92
N LYS A 301 -8.68 -0.53 11.22
CA LYS A 301 -8.74 0.62 12.16
C LYS A 301 -8.03 1.88 11.68
N SER A 302 -6.96 1.78 10.91
CA SER A 302 -6.21 2.94 10.37
C SER A 302 -6.47 3.21 8.90
N ALA A 303 -7.36 2.43 8.26
CA ALA A 303 -7.65 2.55 6.85
C ALA A 303 -8.37 3.85 6.49
N LYS A 304 -8.04 4.38 5.31
CA LYS A 304 -8.65 5.58 4.74
C LYS A 304 -8.79 5.39 3.23
N LEU A 305 -10.02 5.40 2.74
CA LEU A 305 -10.28 5.34 1.30
C LEU A 305 -10.36 6.75 0.71
N ARG A 306 -9.63 6.96 -0.38
CA ARG A 306 -9.71 8.16 -1.22
C ARG A 306 -10.06 7.80 -2.65
N ILE A 307 -10.91 8.62 -3.28
CA ILE A 307 -11.44 8.40 -4.62
C ILE A 307 -11.22 9.66 -5.46
N PHE A 308 -10.70 9.46 -6.67
CA PHE A 308 -10.58 10.48 -7.71
C PHE A 308 -11.28 10.01 -8.99
N GLU A 309 -11.96 10.90 -9.68
CA GLU A 309 -12.62 10.63 -10.95
C GLU A 309 -11.97 11.45 -12.06
N ARG A 310 -11.62 10.79 -13.16
CA ARG A 310 -11.07 11.41 -14.37
C ARG A 310 -12.13 12.26 -15.08
N ALA A 311 -11.75 13.47 -15.57
CA ALA A 311 -12.61 14.34 -16.39
C ALA A 311 -12.74 13.82 -17.82
#